data_6d2e4650272eb2af7b97050cc24cf8f3
#
_entry.id   6d2e4650272eb2af7b97050cc24cf8f3
#
_cell.length_a   1.000
_cell.length_b   1.000
_cell.length_c   1.000
_cell.angle_alpha   90.00
_cell.angle_beta   90.00
_cell.angle_gamma   90.00
#
_symmetry.space_group_name_H-M   'P 1'
#
loop_
_entity.id
_entity.type
_entity.pdbx_description
1 polymer ?
#
loop_
_entity_poly.entity_id
_entity_poly.type
_entity_poly.pdbx_seq_one_letter_code
_entity_poly.pdbx_strand_id
1 'polypeptide(L)'
;MGLNLESWKQGNRTGVLLNCSGVGYEIHLAPRHLSNLQEGNELSLWIHQVQRDDGSTLYGFPQREERDLFRLLISVNGLGPQSGLALLQECRPHELVEAIRNGDLRTLCRAQGIGKRTAERLAVDLRTPIAAYAGLEPEPSLVEGVPPERMPEVCGDVEATLMMLGYDELEIRRAIRAIAEGNSGVPPDGSDQDAWLKSCLQWLSREAA
;
A
#
# COMPACT_ATOMS: atom_id res chain seq x y z
N MET A 1 -4.48 11.26 -9.47
CA MET A 1 -4.56 12.48 -8.64
C MET A 1 -5.81 13.24 -9.02
N GLY A 2 -6.57 13.70 -8.08
CA GLY A 2 -7.81 14.40 -8.33
C GLY A 2 -8.23 15.27 -7.15
N LEU A 3 -9.23 16.14 -7.39
CA LEU A 3 -9.80 17.02 -6.37
C LEU A 3 -10.93 16.30 -5.65
N ASN A 4 -10.88 16.21 -4.33
CA ASN A 4 -11.97 15.69 -3.52
C ASN A 4 -13.14 16.68 -3.53
N LEU A 5 -14.27 16.30 -4.13
CA LEU A 5 -15.46 17.13 -4.18
C LEU A 5 -16.32 16.97 -2.94
N GLU A 6 -16.56 15.72 -2.54
CA GLU A 6 -17.37 15.41 -1.35
C GLU A 6 -17.04 14.01 -0.81
N SER A 7 -17.31 13.80 0.46
CA SER A 7 -17.30 12.49 1.09
C SER A 7 -18.74 12.02 1.30
N TRP A 8 -19.02 10.75 0.98
CA TRP A 8 -20.38 10.21 1.08
C TRP A 8 -20.44 8.99 1.99
N LYS A 9 -21.63 8.75 2.57
CA LYS A 9 -21.95 7.58 3.37
C LYS A 9 -23.35 7.08 3.04
N GLN A 10 -23.46 5.82 2.67
CA GLN A 10 -24.74 5.16 2.37
C GLN A 10 -24.80 3.79 3.06
N GLY A 11 -25.50 3.71 4.18
CA GLY A 11 -25.51 2.52 5.03
C GLY A 11 -24.10 2.20 5.56
N ASN A 12 -23.61 1.02 5.23
CA ASN A 12 -22.24 0.57 5.60
C ASN A 12 -21.20 0.89 4.53
N ARG A 13 -21.58 1.57 3.46
CA ARG A 13 -20.65 1.97 2.39
C ARG A 13 -20.27 3.43 2.59
N THR A 14 -19.01 3.70 2.37
CA THR A 14 -18.42 5.04 2.47
C THR A 14 -17.47 5.26 1.31
N GLY A 15 -17.29 6.52 0.94
CA GLY A 15 -16.39 6.85 -0.16
C GLY A 15 -16.26 8.35 -0.38
N VAL A 16 -15.66 8.68 -1.49
CA VAL A 16 -15.46 10.05 -1.97
C VAL A 16 -15.89 10.17 -3.41
N LEU A 17 -16.29 11.37 -3.81
CA LEU A 17 -16.41 11.78 -5.19
C LEU A 17 -15.14 12.55 -5.58
N LEU A 18 -14.33 11.97 -6.47
CA LEU A 18 -13.07 12.54 -6.90
C LEU A 18 -13.17 13.08 -8.31
N ASN A 19 -12.87 14.36 -8.50
CA ASN A 19 -12.81 14.96 -9.83
C ASN A 19 -11.40 14.83 -10.41
N CYS A 20 -11.27 14.09 -11.49
CA CYS A 20 -10.04 13.96 -12.26
C CYS A 20 -10.24 14.59 -13.65
N SER A 21 -9.73 15.80 -13.83
CA SER A 21 -9.79 16.52 -15.11
C SER A 21 -11.22 16.68 -15.68
N GLY A 22 -12.19 16.99 -14.82
CA GLY A 22 -13.58 17.20 -15.21
C GLY A 22 -14.46 15.96 -15.22
N VAL A 23 -13.89 14.77 -14.90
CA VAL A 23 -14.65 13.53 -14.73
C VAL A 23 -14.76 13.22 -13.25
N GLY A 24 -16.00 13.02 -12.76
CA GLY A 24 -16.27 12.60 -11.38
C GLY A 24 -16.21 11.08 -11.25
N TYR A 25 -15.43 10.61 -10.28
CA TYR A 25 -15.32 9.18 -9.93
C TYR A 25 -15.83 8.96 -8.51
N GLU A 26 -16.84 8.10 -8.37
CA GLU A 26 -17.29 7.62 -7.07
C GLU A 26 -16.40 6.46 -6.64
N ILE A 27 -15.69 6.65 -5.52
CA ILE A 27 -14.68 5.69 -5.05
C ILE A 27 -15.03 5.26 -3.63
N HIS A 28 -15.19 3.95 -3.43
CA HIS A 28 -15.40 3.37 -2.11
C HIS A 28 -14.10 3.35 -1.31
N LEU A 29 -14.19 3.78 -0.06
CA LEU A 29 -13.07 3.84 0.89
C LEU A 29 -13.49 3.23 2.23
N ALA A 30 -12.52 2.70 2.98
CA ALA A 30 -12.75 2.34 4.37
C ALA A 30 -13.02 3.61 5.21
N PRO A 31 -13.96 3.58 6.17
CA PRO A 31 -14.31 4.73 7.01
C PRO A 31 -13.12 5.44 7.64
N ARG A 32 -12.10 4.68 8.05
CA ARG A 32 -10.88 5.23 8.68
C ARG A 32 -10.12 6.20 7.78
N HIS A 33 -10.23 6.05 6.46
CA HIS A 33 -9.55 6.93 5.51
C HIS A 33 -10.29 8.24 5.27
N LEU A 34 -11.59 8.30 5.59
CA LEU A 34 -12.40 9.50 5.40
C LEU A 34 -12.12 10.58 6.45
N SER A 35 -11.74 10.20 7.66
CA SER A 35 -11.58 11.13 8.80
C SER A 35 -10.54 12.23 8.56
N ASN A 36 -9.59 11.99 7.66
CA ASN A 36 -8.51 12.94 7.35
C ASN A 36 -8.69 13.65 6.01
N LEU A 37 -9.80 13.37 5.29
CA LEU A 37 -10.06 13.96 3.98
C LEU A 37 -10.87 15.24 4.14
N GLN A 38 -10.43 16.30 3.48
CA GLN A 38 -11.15 17.57 3.40
C GLN A 38 -11.59 17.79 1.96
N GLU A 39 -12.81 18.35 1.82
CA GLU A 39 -13.31 18.79 0.52
C GLU A 39 -12.44 19.91 -0.04
N GLY A 40 -12.23 19.90 -1.34
CA GLY A 40 -11.38 20.86 -2.03
C GLY A 40 -9.88 20.55 -2.01
N ASN A 41 -9.44 19.52 -1.28
CA ASN A 41 -8.03 19.11 -1.29
C ASN A 41 -7.74 18.12 -2.42
N GLU A 42 -6.51 18.17 -2.92
CA GLU A 42 -6.01 17.15 -3.83
C GLU A 42 -5.82 15.82 -3.10
N LEU A 43 -6.24 14.75 -3.76
CA LEU A 43 -6.17 13.39 -3.25
C LEU A 43 -5.58 12.46 -4.29
N SER A 44 -4.64 11.63 -3.89
CA SER A 44 -4.09 10.54 -4.69
C SER A 44 -4.47 9.22 -4.05
N LEU A 45 -5.05 8.31 -4.84
CA LEU A 45 -5.49 7.01 -4.37
C LEU A 45 -5.02 5.91 -5.33
N TRP A 46 -4.64 4.78 -4.75
CA TRP A 46 -4.46 3.53 -5.49
C TRP A 46 -5.82 2.87 -5.69
N ILE A 47 -6.18 2.60 -6.94
CA ILE A 47 -7.51 2.11 -7.29
C ILE A 47 -7.48 0.61 -7.61
N HIS A 48 -8.48 -0.10 -7.12
CA HIS A 48 -8.87 -1.42 -7.59
C HIS A 48 -10.30 -1.37 -8.11
N GLN A 49 -10.50 -1.78 -9.36
CA GLN A 49 -11.82 -1.87 -9.98
C GLN A 49 -12.35 -3.30 -9.89
N VAL A 50 -13.56 -3.44 -9.38
CA VAL A 50 -14.30 -4.70 -9.39
C VAL A 50 -15.38 -4.60 -10.44
N GLN A 51 -15.29 -5.45 -11.46
CA GLN A 51 -16.27 -5.55 -12.53
C GLN A 51 -17.31 -6.60 -12.17
N ARG A 52 -18.60 -6.28 -12.37
CA ARG A 52 -19.76 -7.18 -12.25
C ARG A 52 -20.67 -7.01 -13.46
N ASP A 53 -21.65 -7.89 -13.59
CA ASP A 53 -22.60 -7.84 -14.69
C ASP A 53 -23.46 -6.56 -14.69
N ASP A 54 -23.70 -6.00 -13.51
CA ASP A 54 -24.49 -4.79 -13.28
C ASP A 54 -23.66 -3.49 -13.28
N GLY A 55 -22.36 -3.57 -13.46
CA GLY A 55 -21.48 -2.40 -13.50
C GLY A 55 -20.11 -2.59 -12.89
N SER A 56 -19.39 -1.50 -12.75
CA SER A 56 -18.07 -1.47 -12.11
C SER A 56 -18.07 -0.63 -10.85
N THR A 57 -17.34 -1.08 -9.84
CA THR A 57 -17.17 -0.37 -8.58
C THR A 57 -15.67 -0.10 -8.36
N LEU A 58 -15.34 1.14 -8.01
CA LEU A 58 -13.97 1.54 -7.70
C LEU A 58 -13.75 1.51 -6.18
N TYR A 59 -12.65 0.89 -5.78
CA TYR A 59 -12.17 0.84 -4.41
C TYR A 59 -10.84 1.57 -4.32
N GLY A 60 -10.73 2.54 -3.41
CA GLY A 60 -9.56 3.39 -3.26
C GLY A 60 -8.80 3.12 -1.98
N PHE A 61 -7.50 3.27 -2.05
CA PHE A 61 -6.57 3.04 -0.93
C PHE A 61 -5.51 4.15 -0.92
N PRO A 62 -5.16 4.71 0.24
CA PRO A 62 -4.09 5.69 0.34
C PRO A 62 -2.73 5.12 -0.04
N GLN A 63 -2.52 3.82 0.21
CA GLN A 63 -1.25 3.12 -0.01
C GLN A 63 -1.44 1.94 -0.94
N ARG A 64 -0.41 1.65 -1.75
CA ARG A 64 -0.38 0.54 -2.69
C ARG A 64 -0.54 -0.80 -1.99
N GLU A 65 0.13 -0.95 -0.83
CA GLU A 65 0.12 -2.15 0.00
C GLU A 65 -1.30 -2.50 0.45
N GLU A 66 -2.08 -1.51 0.88
CA GLU A 66 -3.49 -1.76 1.24
C GLU A 66 -4.31 -2.22 0.05
N ARG A 67 -4.09 -1.64 -1.15
CA ARG A 67 -4.75 -2.08 -2.37
C ARG A 67 -4.37 -3.53 -2.71
N ASP A 68 -3.09 -3.88 -2.61
CA ASP A 68 -2.60 -5.21 -2.98
C ASP A 68 -3.06 -6.25 -1.95
N LEU A 69 -3.06 -5.90 -0.66
CA LEU A 69 -3.67 -6.73 0.37
C LEU A 69 -5.18 -6.91 0.16
N PHE A 70 -5.89 -5.84 -0.19
CA PHE A 70 -7.31 -5.94 -0.53
C PHE A 70 -7.57 -6.91 -1.69
N ARG A 71 -6.77 -6.85 -2.77
CA ARG A 71 -6.86 -7.77 -3.90
C ARG A 71 -6.65 -9.22 -3.47
N LEU A 72 -5.68 -9.44 -2.58
CA LEU A 72 -5.42 -10.75 -2.02
C LEU A 72 -6.59 -11.26 -1.18
N LEU A 73 -7.16 -10.41 -0.32
CA LEU A 73 -8.33 -10.76 0.49
C LEU A 73 -9.52 -11.17 -0.35
N ILE A 74 -9.89 -10.38 -1.35
CA ILE A 74 -11.07 -10.65 -2.20
C ILE A 74 -10.87 -11.81 -3.19
N SER A 75 -9.68 -12.34 -3.34
CA SER A 75 -9.43 -13.56 -4.11
C SER A 75 -9.94 -14.82 -3.39
N VAL A 76 -10.16 -14.73 -2.07
CA VAL A 76 -10.72 -15.83 -1.28
C VAL A 76 -12.21 -16.01 -1.60
N ASN A 77 -12.58 -17.20 -1.98
CA ASN A 77 -13.96 -17.51 -2.34
C ASN A 77 -14.93 -17.28 -1.18
N GLY A 78 -15.96 -16.47 -1.42
CA GLY A 78 -16.95 -16.07 -0.42
C GLY A 78 -16.58 -14.83 0.38
N LEU A 79 -15.44 -14.18 0.12
CA LEU A 79 -15.09 -12.87 0.66
C LEU A 79 -15.37 -11.79 -0.39
N GLY A 80 -16.42 -11.02 -0.19
CA GLY A 80 -16.74 -9.91 -1.08
C GLY A 80 -15.93 -8.64 -0.77
N PRO A 81 -15.92 -7.66 -1.69
CA PRO A 81 -15.18 -6.41 -1.52
C PRO A 81 -15.54 -5.63 -0.25
N GLN A 82 -16.80 -5.63 0.17
CA GLN A 82 -17.22 -4.96 1.42
C GLN A 82 -16.61 -5.61 2.66
N SER A 83 -16.52 -6.94 2.67
CA SER A 83 -15.86 -7.68 3.76
C SER A 83 -14.34 -7.44 3.74
N GLY A 84 -13.73 -7.32 2.57
CA GLY A 84 -12.32 -6.93 2.45
C GLY A 84 -12.05 -5.53 3.03
N LEU A 85 -12.90 -4.54 2.71
CA LEU A 85 -12.82 -3.21 3.32
C LEU A 85 -13.06 -3.24 4.84
N ALA A 86 -13.98 -4.07 5.32
CA ALA A 86 -14.26 -4.21 6.75
C ALA A 86 -13.04 -4.77 7.50
N LEU A 87 -12.32 -5.73 6.93
CA LEU A 87 -11.05 -6.24 7.50
C LEU A 87 -10.00 -5.13 7.60
N LEU A 88 -9.81 -4.36 6.52
CA LEU A 88 -8.88 -3.25 6.49
C LEU A 88 -9.32 -2.07 7.38
N GLN A 89 -10.60 -1.95 7.71
CA GLN A 89 -11.11 -0.98 8.70
C GLN A 89 -10.69 -1.36 10.12
N GLU A 90 -10.80 -2.64 10.47
CA GLU A 90 -10.56 -3.15 11.83
C GLU A 90 -9.08 -3.36 12.14
N CYS A 91 -8.28 -3.77 11.13
CA CYS A 91 -6.88 -4.10 11.30
C CYS A 91 -6.02 -3.26 10.36
N ARG A 92 -4.87 -2.85 10.85
CA ARG A 92 -3.82 -2.31 9.97
C ARG A 92 -3.26 -3.42 9.08
N PRO A 93 -2.67 -3.10 7.91
CA PRO A 93 -2.17 -4.12 6.98
C PRO A 93 -1.27 -5.16 7.64
N HIS A 94 -0.28 -4.75 8.44
CA HIS A 94 0.64 -5.66 9.12
C HIS A 94 -0.07 -6.55 10.15
N GLU A 95 -1.00 -5.99 10.94
CA GLU A 95 -1.79 -6.75 11.93
C GLU A 95 -2.64 -7.82 11.24
N LEU A 96 -3.23 -7.47 10.08
CA LEU A 96 -4.05 -8.38 9.30
C LEU A 96 -3.21 -9.51 8.71
N VAL A 97 -2.03 -9.20 8.19
CA VAL A 97 -1.06 -10.19 7.70
C VAL A 97 -0.67 -11.17 8.80
N GLU A 98 -0.33 -10.66 9.99
CA GLU A 98 0.04 -11.50 11.13
C GLU A 98 -1.14 -12.35 11.62
N ALA A 99 -2.34 -11.79 11.69
CA ALA A 99 -3.55 -12.53 12.08
C ALA A 99 -3.84 -13.69 11.12
N ILE A 100 -3.67 -13.48 9.81
CA ILE A 100 -3.83 -14.55 8.80
C ILE A 100 -2.72 -15.60 8.94
N ARG A 101 -1.46 -15.20 9.05
CA ARG A 101 -0.32 -16.13 9.20
C ARG A 101 -0.43 -17.01 10.43
N ASN A 102 -0.83 -16.41 11.54
CA ASN A 102 -0.94 -17.10 12.83
C ASN A 102 -2.29 -17.82 13.01
N GLY A 103 -3.24 -17.66 12.07
CA GLY A 103 -4.58 -18.22 12.19
C GLY A 103 -5.37 -17.61 13.35
N ASP A 104 -5.13 -16.34 13.67
CA ASP A 104 -5.87 -15.63 14.73
C ASP A 104 -7.30 -15.30 14.29
N LEU A 105 -8.17 -16.30 14.42
CA LEU A 105 -9.58 -16.17 14.06
C LEU A 105 -10.31 -15.09 14.89
N ARG A 106 -9.83 -14.81 16.08
CA ARG A 106 -10.42 -13.82 16.98
C ARG A 106 -10.30 -12.41 16.39
N THR A 107 -9.09 -12.05 15.95
CA THR A 107 -8.82 -10.77 15.29
C THR A 107 -9.58 -10.68 13.98
N LEU A 108 -9.57 -11.72 13.14
CA LEU A 108 -10.28 -11.73 11.86
C LEU A 108 -11.80 -11.59 12.02
N CYS A 109 -12.40 -12.22 13.04
CA CYS A 109 -13.84 -12.14 13.30
C CYS A 109 -14.31 -10.78 13.87
N ARG A 110 -13.40 -9.85 14.20
CA ARG A 110 -13.79 -8.49 14.64
C ARG A 110 -14.38 -7.69 13.48
N ALA A 111 -13.97 -7.98 12.26
CA ALA A 111 -14.46 -7.29 11.08
C ALA A 111 -15.92 -7.66 10.79
N GLN A 112 -16.72 -6.62 10.49
CA GLN A 112 -18.13 -6.78 10.20
C GLN A 112 -18.35 -7.70 8.98
N GLY A 113 -19.19 -8.71 9.15
CA GLY A 113 -19.50 -9.68 8.09
C GLY A 113 -18.50 -10.83 7.97
N ILE A 114 -17.51 -10.90 8.86
CA ILE A 114 -16.57 -12.02 8.93
C ILE A 114 -16.96 -12.95 10.08
N GLY A 115 -17.56 -14.07 9.74
CA GLY A 115 -17.83 -15.15 10.68
C GLY A 115 -16.66 -16.13 10.79
N LYS A 116 -16.72 -17.03 11.80
CA LYS A 116 -15.69 -18.03 12.07
C LYS A 116 -15.28 -18.83 10.81
N ARG A 117 -16.28 -19.26 10.02
CA ARG A 117 -16.06 -20.01 8.78
C ARG A 117 -15.27 -19.25 7.73
N THR A 118 -15.56 -17.95 7.59
CA THR A 118 -14.83 -17.07 6.66
C THR A 118 -13.41 -16.81 7.17
N ALA A 119 -13.25 -16.58 8.48
CA ALA A 119 -11.94 -16.39 9.10
C ALA A 119 -11.05 -17.64 8.97
N GLU A 120 -11.59 -18.83 9.19
CA GLU A 120 -10.90 -20.11 8.99
C GLU A 120 -10.42 -20.26 7.53
N ARG A 121 -11.32 -19.94 6.57
CA ARG A 121 -10.98 -19.98 5.15
C ARG A 121 -9.88 -18.97 4.80
N LEU A 122 -9.96 -17.74 5.27
CA LEU A 122 -8.92 -16.74 5.09
C LEU A 122 -7.55 -17.24 5.58
N ALA A 123 -7.50 -17.81 6.80
CA ALA A 123 -6.27 -18.31 7.38
C ALA A 123 -5.69 -19.50 6.60
N VAL A 124 -6.53 -20.31 5.95
CA VAL A 124 -6.08 -21.46 5.15
C VAL A 124 -5.67 -21.03 3.73
N ASP A 125 -6.59 -20.35 3.02
CA ASP A 125 -6.42 -20.02 1.59
C ASP A 125 -5.30 -18.99 1.38
N LEU A 126 -5.12 -18.05 2.32
CA LEU A 126 -4.10 -17.01 2.23
C LEU A 126 -2.79 -17.34 2.92
N ARG A 127 -2.64 -18.48 3.56
CA ARG A 127 -1.40 -18.83 4.30
C ARG A 127 -0.14 -18.72 3.45
N THR A 128 -0.17 -19.27 2.25
CA THR A 128 0.96 -19.20 1.30
C THR A 128 1.05 -17.86 0.56
N PRO A 129 -0.04 -17.34 -0.04
CA PRO A 129 0.02 -16.04 -0.71
C PRO A 129 0.40 -14.89 0.20
N ILE A 130 -0.07 -14.90 1.46
CA ILE A 130 0.24 -13.84 2.43
C ILE A 130 1.71 -13.87 2.87
N ALA A 131 2.36 -15.04 2.87
CA ALA A 131 3.78 -15.15 3.16
C ALA A 131 4.62 -14.50 2.05
N ALA A 132 4.21 -14.66 0.79
CA ALA A 132 4.81 -13.96 -0.33
C ALA A 132 4.56 -12.45 -0.27
N TYR A 133 3.34 -12.04 0.13
CA TYR A 133 3.01 -10.64 0.37
C TYR A 133 3.80 -10.04 1.55
N ALA A 134 3.97 -10.78 2.64
CA ALA A 134 4.74 -10.35 3.81
C ALA A 134 6.26 -10.28 3.54
N GLY A 135 6.74 -10.96 2.51
CA GLY A 135 8.10 -10.79 1.98
C GLY A 135 8.26 -9.50 1.16
N LEU A 136 7.15 -8.91 0.71
CA LEU A 136 7.03 -7.51 0.40
C LEU A 136 6.87 -6.81 1.77
N GLU A 137 7.99 -6.54 2.45
CA GLU A 137 7.98 -5.74 3.67
C GLU A 137 7.02 -4.57 3.46
N PRO A 138 6.13 -4.26 4.45
CA PRO A 138 5.38 -3.02 4.36
C PRO A 138 6.43 -1.96 4.10
N GLU A 139 6.20 -1.13 3.05
CA GLU A 139 6.94 0.11 2.98
C GLU A 139 7.06 0.61 4.41
N PRO A 140 8.25 0.70 4.99
CA PRO A 140 8.36 1.59 6.11
C PRO A 140 7.82 2.90 5.57
N SER A 141 6.65 3.31 6.06
CA SER A 141 6.20 4.68 5.88
C SER A 141 7.42 5.50 6.19
N LEU A 142 8.02 6.10 5.14
CA LEU A 142 9.26 6.84 5.19
C LEU A 142 9.96 6.66 6.55
N VAL A 143 10.66 5.49 6.69
CA VAL A 143 11.65 5.28 7.71
C VAL A 143 11.22 5.53 9.16
N GLU A 144 10.50 4.61 9.79
CA GLU A 144 10.71 4.43 11.22
C GLU A 144 12.17 3.95 11.40
N GLY A 145 13.05 4.89 11.73
CA GLY A 145 14.44 4.60 12.10
C GLY A 145 15.54 5.35 11.37
N VAL A 146 15.30 5.96 10.20
CA VAL A 146 16.26 6.91 9.61
C VAL A 146 15.74 8.31 9.90
N PRO A 147 16.52 9.17 10.58
CA PRO A 147 16.13 10.55 10.79
C PRO A 147 15.81 11.21 9.44
N PRO A 148 14.74 12.02 9.31
CA PRO A 148 14.38 12.70 8.07
C PRO A 148 15.52 13.53 7.47
N GLU A 149 16.51 13.90 8.27
CA GLU A 149 17.73 14.60 7.88
C GLU A 149 18.69 13.76 7.01
N ARG A 150 18.48 12.45 6.89
CA ARG A 150 19.31 11.54 6.08
C ARG A 150 18.64 11.05 4.78
N MET A 151 17.37 11.39 4.57
CA MET A 151 16.70 11.08 3.30
C MET A 151 17.10 12.13 2.26
N PRO A 152 17.54 11.71 1.06
CA PRO A 152 17.86 12.67 0.00
C PRO A 152 16.60 13.38 -0.47
N GLU A 153 16.67 14.70 -0.62
CA GLU A 153 15.60 15.49 -1.24
C GLU A 153 15.31 15.03 -2.67
N VAL A 154 16.29 14.40 -3.30
CA VAL A 154 16.27 13.88 -4.68
C VAL A 154 15.86 12.39 -4.77
N CYS A 155 15.33 11.79 -3.69
CA CYS A 155 15.00 10.36 -3.65
C CYS A 155 14.07 9.94 -4.79
N GLY A 156 13.03 10.71 -5.07
CA GLY A 156 12.08 10.43 -6.15
C GLY A 156 12.70 10.41 -7.56
N ASP A 157 13.65 11.31 -7.81
CA ASP A 157 14.35 11.40 -9.12
C ASP A 157 15.36 10.26 -9.29
N VAL A 158 16.01 9.85 -8.20
CA VAL A 158 16.92 8.68 -8.19
C VAL A 158 16.14 7.40 -8.43
N GLU A 159 15.01 7.20 -7.75
CA GLU A 159 14.12 6.05 -7.95
C GLU A 159 13.63 5.97 -9.40
N ALA A 160 13.13 7.08 -9.94
CA ALA A 160 12.64 7.14 -11.32
C ALA A 160 13.73 6.77 -12.33
N THR A 161 14.95 7.25 -12.12
CA THR A 161 16.09 6.98 -12.99
C THR A 161 16.50 5.51 -12.94
N LEU A 162 16.55 4.91 -11.74
CA LEU A 162 16.91 3.50 -11.58
C LEU A 162 15.82 2.57 -12.15
N MET A 163 14.54 2.94 -12.03
CA MET A 163 13.43 2.22 -12.69
C MET A 163 13.57 2.25 -14.22
N MET A 164 13.94 3.39 -14.80
CA MET A 164 14.19 3.49 -16.24
C MET A 164 15.39 2.65 -16.71
N LEU A 165 16.36 2.39 -15.84
CA LEU A 165 17.48 1.49 -16.09
C LEU A 165 17.10 0.01 -15.93
N GLY A 166 15.87 -0.31 -15.50
CA GLY A 166 15.34 -1.65 -15.43
C GLY A 166 15.52 -2.36 -14.10
N TYR A 167 15.91 -1.67 -13.04
CA TYR A 167 15.97 -2.22 -11.69
C TYR A 167 14.57 -2.35 -11.07
N ASP A 168 14.36 -3.39 -10.25
CA ASP A 168 13.13 -3.58 -9.50
C ASP A 168 13.02 -2.54 -8.36
N GLU A 169 11.79 -2.12 -8.08
CA GLU A 169 11.46 -1.18 -7.02
C GLU A 169 12.01 -1.61 -5.64
N LEU A 170 12.01 -2.92 -5.34
CA LEU A 170 12.58 -3.46 -4.11
C LEU A 170 14.11 -3.37 -4.06
N GLU A 171 14.77 -3.63 -5.17
CA GLU A 171 16.23 -3.50 -5.29
C GLU A 171 16.66 -2.03 -5.09
N ILE A 172 15.93 -1.11 -5.72
CA ILE A 172 16.18 0.33 -5.62
C ILE A 172 16.06 0.80 -4.16
N ARG A 173 15.02 0.38 -3.46
CA ARG A 173 14.79 0.77 -2.07
C ARG A 173 15.82 0.18 -1.12
N ARG A 174 16.21 -1.06 -1.32
CA ARG A 174 17.31 -1.68 -0.55
C ARG A 174 18.60 -0.90 -0.73
N ALA A 175 18.91 -0.50 -1.96
CA ALA A 175 20.08 0.29 -2.28
C ALA A 175 20.06 1.65 -1.58
N ILE A 176 18.97 2.41 -1.71
CA ILE A 176 18.83 3.74 -1.08
C ILE A 176 18.94 3.63 0.44
N ARG A 177 18.29 2.63 1.05
CA ARG A 177 18.37 2.40 2.49
C ARG A 177 19.78 2.04 2.94
N ALA A 178 20.44 1.12 2.28
CA ALA A 178 21.80 0.69 2.63
C ALA A 178 22.81 1.86 2.59
N ILE A 179 22.61 2.79 1.64
CA ILE A 179 23.45 3.98 1.53
C ILE A 179 23.09 5.00 2.61
N ALA A 180 21.82 5.24 2.87
CA ALA A 180 21.36 6.16 3.93
C ALA A 180 21.82 5.71 5.33
N GLU A 181 21.84 4.41 5.60
CA GLU A 181 22.34 3.81 6.83
C GLU A 181 23.88 3.82 6.96
N GLY A 182 24.57 4.19 5.87
CA GLY A 182 26.04 4.22 5.85
C GLY A 182 26.71 2.85 5.75
N ASN A 183 25.96 1.81 5.39
CA ASN A 183 26.49 0.45 5.21
C ASN A 183 27.48 0.32 4.03
N SER A 184 27.54 1.31 3.16
CA SER A 184 28.43 1.36 2.00
C SER A 184 29.42 2.53 2.01
N GLY A 185 29.54 3.25 3.11
CA GLY A 185 30.40 4.42 3.28
C GLY A 185 29.65 5.65 3.79
N VAL A 186 30.25 6.82 3.68
CA VAL A 186 29.59 8.07 4.07
C VAL A 186 28.46 8.37 3.08
N PRO A 187 27.19 8.56 3.54
CA PRO A 187 26.09 8.90 2.68
C PRO A 187 26.39 10.19 1.89
N PRO A 188 26.01 10.28 0.60
CA PRO A 188 26.12 11.51 -0.17
C PRO A 188 25.25 12.62 0.42
N ASP A 189 25.53 13.87 0.03
CA ASP A 189 24.67 15.02 0.37
C ASP A 189 23.25 14.77 -0.18
N GLY A 190 22.23 15.11 0.63
CA GLY A 190 20.82 14.87 0.29
C GLY A 190 20.35 15.57 -0.99
N SER A 191 21.05 16.59 -1.46
CA SER A 191 20.76 17.34 -2.69
C SER A 191 21.55 16.87 -3.91
N ASP A 192 22.53 15.97 -3.76
CA ASP A 192 23.40 15.50 -4.86
C ASP A 192 22.85 14.22 -5.50
N GLN A 193 21.96 14.39 -6.50
CA GLN A 193 21.33 13.31 -7.25
C GLN A 193 22.35 12.36 -7.91
N ASP A 194 23.41 12.92 -8.51
CA ASP A 194 24.41 12.12 -9.24
C ASP A 194 25.22 11.23 -8.29
N ALA A 195 25.58 11.75 -7.12
CA ALA A 195 26.29 10.99 -6.11
C ALA A 195 25.42 9.86 -5.52
N TRP A 196 24.13 10.12 -5.29
CA TRP A 196 23.17 9.12 -4.85
C TRP A 196 22.96 8.02 -5.90
N LEU A 197 22.73 8.42 -7.16
CA LEU A 197 22.56 7.48 -8.27
C LEU A 197 23.77 6.57 -8.43
N LYS A 198 24.97 7.14 -8.41
CA LYS A 198 26.23 6.38 -8.51
C LYS A 198 26.42 5.40 -7.37
N SER A 199 26.11 5.82 -6.15
CA SER A 199 26.21 4.96 -4.97
C SER A 199 25.21 3.81 -5.02
N CYS A 200 23.98 4.05 -5.46
CA CYS A 200 22.95 3.03 -5.65
C CYS A 200 23.39 2.01 -6.71
N LEU A 201 23.89 2.46 -7.86
CA LEU A 201 24.36 1.58 -8.92
C LEU A 201 25.55 0.72 -8.48
N GLN A 202 26.47 1.28 -7.71
CA GLN A 202 27.60 0.51 -7.15
C GLN A 202 27.13 -0.55 -6.15
N TRP A 203 26.14 -0.23 -5.32
CA TRP A 203 25.58 -1.16 -4.37
C TRP A 203 24.85 -2.30 -5.10
N LEU A 204 23.98 -1.98 -6.05
CA LEU A 204 23.22 -2.94 -6.85
C LEU A 204 24.13 -3.88 -7.65
N SER A 205 25.24 -3.35 -8.21
CA SER A 205 26.21 -4.19 -8.94
C SER A 205 26.96 -5.18 -8.06
N ARG A 206 27.10 -4.93 -6.76
CA ARG A 206 27.73 -5.83 -5.80
C ARG A 206 26.80 -6.93 -5.32
N GLU A 207 25.51 -6.66 -5.22
CA GLU A 207 24.52 -7.67 -4.85
C GLU A 207 24.20 -8.65 -6.00
N ALA A 208 24.40 -8.20 -7.25
CA ALA A 208 24.18 -9.02 -8.44
C ALA A 208 25.37 -9.95 -8.79
N ALA A 209 26.50 -9.84 -8.09
CA ALA A 209 27.73 -10.65 -8.30
C ALA A 209 27.86 -11.76 -7.25
#